data_dd15e55eda855400d49663fbcba07a07
#
_entry.id   dd15e55eda855400d49663fbcba07a07
#
_cell.length_a   1.000
_cell.length_b   1.000
_cell.length_c   1.000
_cell.angle_alpha   90.00
_cell.angle_beta   90.00
_cell.angle_gamma   90.00
#
_symmetry.space_group_name_H-M   'P 1'
#
loop_
_entity.id
_entity.type
_entity.pdbx_description
1 polymer ?
#
loop_
_entity_poly.entity_id
_entity_poly.type
_entity_poly.pdbx_seq_one_letter_code
_entity_poly.pdbx_strand_id
1 'polypeptide(L)'
;WGYSYMDHTGGYYMAMAILAALLHRQNSGEGQWVDMACTEVAVALNGPSLLDWTVNGNPTRTPEGINSNRSQYLQMSPHGIYPTKGDDEWIAISCRDDEDWNALADVIQQTWTSKYRSLSERIENQDALDQDLSCWTQSQNKFELQSLIRSIEVPVSAVHKPQDRIETDSSTENFHLWPTVTHSEIGEVRVDGNPVHFSESDWQMNSGAPCLGEDNEKVFIELLGLSKEDLITLKREQVI
;
A
#
# COMPACT_ATOMS: atom_id res chain seq x y z
N TRP A 1 3.83 -0.38 7.57
CA TRP A 1 4.29 -0.98 6.32
C TRP A 1 5.78 -1.32 6.43
N GLY A 2 6.12 -2.61 6.39
CA GLY A 2 7.48 -3.11 6.63
C GLY A 2 8.26 -3.56 5.39
N TYR A 3 7.72 -3.38 4.17
CA TYR A 3 8.34 -3.86 2.94
C TYR A 3 8.52 -2.74 1.92
N SER A 4 9.77 -2.43 1.61
CA SER A 4 10.21 -1.61 0.46
C SER A 4 9.40 -0.33 0.16
N TYR A 5 8.78 0.28 1.19
CA TYR A 5 7.98 1.49 0.99
C TYR A 5 8.76 2.62 0.31
N MET A 6 9.99 2.82 0.73
CA MET A 6 10.84 3.87 0.18
C MET A 6 11.37 3.54 -1.22
N ASP A 7 11.60 2.26 -1.52
CA ASP A 7 12.02 1.84 -2.87
C ASP A 7 10.92 2.13 -3.89
N HIS A 8 9.69 1.71 -3.60
CA HIS A 8 8.55 1.98 -4.48
C HIS A 8 8.27 3.48 -4.60
N THR A 9 8.22 4.19 -3.48
CA THR A 9 7.91 5.63 -3.47
C THR A 9 9.01 6.45 -4.15
N GLY A 10 10.28 6.12 -3.86
CA GLY A 10 11.42 6.72 -4.53
C GLY A 10 11.41 6.46 -6.04
N GLY A 11 11.06 5.25 -6.46
CA GLY A 11 10.88 4.91 -7.87
C GLY A 11 9.84 5.79 -8.57
N TYR A 12 8.68 6.02 -7.96
CA TYR A 12 7.66 6.93 -8.51
C TYR A 12 8.12 8.38 -8.56
N TYR A 13 8.80 8.88 -7.54
CA TYR A 13 9.36 10.24 -7.56
C TYR A 13 10.42 10.39 -8.64
N MET A 14 11.30 9.40 -8.81
CA MET A 14 12.28 9.41 -9.89
C MET A 14 11.63 9.37 -11.27
N ALA A 15 10.60 8.56 -11.47
CA ALA A 15 9.85 8.53 -12.72
C ALA A 15 9.22 9.91 -13.05
N MET A 16 8.61 10.57 -12.06
CA MET A 16 8.08 11.93 -12.25
C MET A 16 9.19 12.94 -12.59
N ALA A 17 10.33 12.87 -11.92
CA ALA A 17 11.47 13.75 -12.19
C ALA A 17 12.06 13.54 -13.60
N ILE A 18 12.16 12.28 -14.05
CA ILE A 18 12.60 11.94 -15.42
C ILE A 18 11.60 12.49 -16.45
N LEU A 19 10.29 12.33 -16.24
CA LEU A 19 9.27 12.87 -17.15
C LEU A 19 9.33 14.39 -17.22
N ALA A 20 9.56 15.08 -16.09
CA ALA A 20 9.76 16.53 -16.06
C ALA A 20 11.02 16.95 -16.82
N ALA A 21 12.12 16.21 -16.67
CA ALA A 21 13.36 16.45 -17.41
C ALA A 21 13.21 16.21 -18.91
N LEU A 22 12.44 15.20 -19.32
CA LEU A 22 12.12 14.93 -20.73
C LEU A 22 11.27 16.05 -21.34
N LEU A 23 10.26 16.55 -20.60
CA LEU A 23 9.47 17.70 -21.03
C LEU A 23 10.31 18.97 -21.17
N HIS A 24 11.24 19.22 -20.23
CA HIS A 24 12.21 20.30 -20.35
C HIS A 24 13.05 20.16 -21.62
N ARG A 25 13.62 18.98 -21.86
CA ARG A 25 14.42 18.70 -23.06
C ARG A 25 13.60 18.89 -24.35
N GLN A 26 12.33 18.48 -24.36
CA GLN A 26 11.46 18.68 -25.52
C GLN A 26 11.26 20.16 -25.84
N ASN A 27 11.17 21.01 -24.83
CA ASN A 27 10.91 22.45 -24.99
C ASN A 27 12.18 23.27 -25.26
N SER A 28 13.32 22.88 -24.65
CA SER A 28 14.59 23.65 -24.71
C SER A 28 15.65 23.07 -25.66
N GLY A 29 15.55 21.78 -25.98
CA GLY A 29 16.60 21.01 -26.64
C GLY A 29 17.73 20.56 -25.70
N GLU A 30 17.72 20.92 -24.42
CA GLU A 30 18.78 20.68 -23.46
C GLU A 30 18.42 19.55 -22.49
N GLY A 31 19.33 18.60 -22.33
CA GLY A 31 19.27 17.55 -21.30
C GLY A 31 19.78 18.04 -19.96
N GLN A 32 19.52 17.29 -18.90
CA GLN A 32 19.98 17.63 -17.55
C GLN A 32 20.25 16.39 -16.71
N TRP A 33 21.03 16.56 -15.69
CA TRP A 33 21.23 15.56 -14.64
C TRP A 33 20.06 15.61 -13.67
N VAL A 34 19.54 14.45 -13.27
CA VAL A 34 18.52 14.31 -12.25
C VAL A 34 19.10 13.56 -11.06
N ASP A 35 19.14 14.18 -9.91
CA ASP A 35 19.57 13.59 -8.65
C ASP A 35 18.41 13.54 -7.66
N MET A 36 18.23 12.42 -6.98
CA MET A 36 17.14 12.20 -6.02
C MET A 36 17.59 11.19 -4.97
N ALA A 37 17.41 11.52 -3.70
CA ALA A 37 17.63 10.59 -2.59
C ALA A 37 16.30 10.08 -2.01
N CYS A 38 16.17 8.78 -1.81
CA CYS A 38 14.98 8.18 -1.19
C CYS A 38 14.72 8.73 0.22
N THR A 39 15.78 9.08 0.97
CA THR A 39 15.64 9.70 2.30
C THR A 39 14.98 11.06 2.25
N GLU A 40 15.25 11.87 1.23
CA GLU A 40 14.61 13.18 1.05
C GLU A 40 13.14 13.03 0.65
N VAL A 41 12.82 12.03 -0.17
CA VAL A 41 11.44 11.65 -0.46
C VAL A 41 10.71 11.25 0.83
N ALA A 42 11.34 10.47 1.71
CA ALA A 42 10.76 10.09 2.99
C ALA A 42 10.43 11.31 3.86
N VAL A 43 11.34 12.29 3.91
CA VAL A 43 11.12 13.54 4.65
C VAL A 43 9.95 14.33 4.07
N ALA A 44 9.86 14.44 2.74
CA ALA A 44 8.76 15.13 2.07
C ALA A 44 7.40 14.49 2.35
N LEU A 45 7.34 13.14 2.41
CA LEU A 45 6.12 12.41 2.74
C LEU A 45 5.71 12.51 4.22
N ASN A 46 6.63 12.90 5.09
CA ASN A 46 6.38 13.06 6.52
C ASN A 46 5.87 14.47 6.88
N GLY A 47 5.30 15.17 5.92
CA GLY A 47 4.87 16.57 6.01
C GLY A 47 4.03 16.93 7.24
N PRO A 48 2.94 16.20 7.59
CA PRO A 48 2.11 16.52 8.76
C PRO A 48 2.91 16.53 10.07
N SER A 49 3.76 15.54 10.30
CA SER A 49 4.59 15.45 11.51
C SER A 49 5.65 16.55 11.55
N LEU A 50 6.22 16.90 10.39
CA LEU A 50 7.18 17.99 10.30
C LEU A 50 6.54 19.35 10.61
N LEU A 51 5.33 19.58 10.09
CA LEU A 51 4.56 20.81 10.36
C LEU A 51 4.14 20.89 11.83
N ASP A 52 3.68 19.80 12.41
CA ASP A 52 3.30 19.77 13.83
C ASP A 52 4.48 20.10 14.76
N TRP A 53 5.66 19.58 14.44
CA TRP A 53 6.89 19.96 15.14
C TRP A 53 7.25 21.43 14.94
N THR A 54 7.28 21.91 13.70
CA THR A 54 7.79 23.27 13.40
C THR A 54 6.83 24.38 13.79
N VAL A 55 5.52 24.14 13.75
CA VAL A 55 4.48 25.14 14.07
C VAL A 55 4.02 25.05 15.52
N ASN A 56 3.78 23.85 16.02
CA ASN A 56 3.18 23.63 17.33
C ASN A 56 4.22 23.20 18.40
N GLY A 57 5.42 22.80 17.99
CA GLY A 57 6.44 22.28 18.91
C GLY A 57 6.14 20.90 19.47
N ASN A 58 5.17 20.18 18.91
CA ASN A 58 4.76 18.88 19.39
C ASN A 58 5.79 17.81 18.99
N PRO A 59 6.19 16.91 19.93
CA PRO A 59 7.03 15.78 19.57
C PRO A 59 6.25 14.83 18.65
N THR A 60 6.85 14.42 17.54
CA THR A 60 6.23 13.52 16.56
C THR A 60 6.10 12.07 17.06
N ARG A 61 6.74 11.74 18.17
CA ARG A 61 6.65 10.44 18.84
C ARG A 61 6.40 10.65 20.33
N THR A 62 5.24 10.19 20.79
CA THR A 62 4.99 9.99 22.22
C THR A 62 5.28 8.51 22.56
N PRO A 63 5.68 8.20 23.80
CA PRO A 63 5.88 6.81 24.22
C PRO A 63 4.64 5.93 23.98
N GLU A 64 3.45 6.51 24.10
CA GLU A 64 2.16 5.82 23.93
C GLU A 64 1.82 5.61 22.45
N GLY A 65 2.35 6.43 21.54
CA GLY A 65 2.01 6.40 20.11
C GLY A 65 2.87 5.49 19.24
N ILE A 66 3.99 4.98 19.73
CA ILE A 66 4.99 4.28 18.91
C ILE A 66 4.49 2.96 18.33
N ASN A 67 3.57 2.28 19.02
CA ASN A 67 3.06 0.95 18.63
C ASN A 67 1.51 0.90 18.59
N SER A 68 0.85 2.00 18.35
CA SER A 68 -0.60 2.10 18.36
C SER A 68 -1.16 2.51 17.00
N ASN A 69 -2.31 1.95 16.64
CA ASN A 69 -3.11 2.41 15.50
C ASN A 69 -4.06 3.55 15.88
N ARG A 70 -3.97 4.08 17.09
CA ARG A 70 -4.82 5.18 17.57
C ARG A 70 -4.54 6.47 16.80
N SER A 71 -5.61 7.22 16.54
CA SER A 71 -5.48 8.50 15.84
C SER A 71 -4.74 9.53 16.69
N GLN A 72 -3.69 10.14 16.13
CA GLN A 72 -2.88 11.16 16.80
C GLN A 72 -3.28 12.59 16.40
N TYR A 73 -3.81 12.79 15.20
CA TYR A 73 -4.11 14.13 14.64
C TYR A 73 -5.58 14.51 14.78
N LEU A 74 -6.48 13.54 14.61
CA LEU A 74 -7.90 13.72 14.81
C LEU A 74 -8.33 12.83 15.97
N GLN A 75 -9.03 13.41 16.92
CA GLN A 75 -9.56 12.63 18.04
C GLN A 75 -10.67 11.71 17.54
N MET A 76 -10.38 10.43 17.41
CA MET A 76 -11.29 9.36 17.00
C MET A 76 -11.12 8.17 17.93
N SER A 77 -12.20 7.56 18.33
CA SER A 77 -12.18 6.34 19.13
C SER A 77 -13.53 5.60 19.01
N PRO A 78 -13.53 4.27 18.73
CA PRO A 78 -12.35 3.46 18.44
C PRO A 78 -11.63 3.89 17.15
N HIS A 79 -10.34 3.64 17.08
CA HIS A 79 -9.54 3.75 15.88
C HIS A 79 -8.42 2.72 15.96
N GLY A 80 -8.66 1.53 15.46
CA GLY A 80 -7.76 0.41 15.68
C GLY A 80 -7.97 -0.76 14.72
N ILE A 81 -7.13 -1.78 14.93
CA ILE A 81 -7.20 -3.07 14.23
C ILE A 81 -7.49 -4.13 15.28
N TYR A 82 -8.52 -4.92 15.04
CA TYR A 82 -9.06 -5.89 16.00
C TYR A 82 -9.01 -7.30 15.44
N PRO A 83 -8.71 -8.33 16.28
CA PRO A 83 -8.67 -9.71 15.82
C PRO A 83 -10.08 -10.20 15.42
N THR A 84 -10.13 -11.04 14.39
CA THR A 84 -11.37 -11.70 13.96
C THR A 84 -11.21 -13.22 13.98
N LYS A 85 -12.25 -13.95 13.61
CA LYS A 85 -12.23 -15.41 13.61
C LYS A 85 -11.23 -15.96 12.61
N GLY A 86 -10.28 -16.76 13.08
CA GLY A 86 -9.25 -17.42 12.27
C GLY A 86 -7.86 -17.17 12.82
N ASP A 87 -6.85 -17.61 12.10
CA ASP A 87 -5.45 -17.39 12.41
C ASP A 87 -4.95 -16.19 11.61
N ASP A 88 -4.42 -15.18 12.33
CA ASP A 88 -3.95 -13.92 11.74
C ASP A 88 -5.01 -13.22 10.86
N GLU A 89 -6.25 -13.17 11.36
CA GLU A 89 -7.38 -12.50 10.70
C GLU A 89 -7.77 -11.25 11.49
N TRP A 90 -7.93 -10.12 10.78
CA TRP A 90 -8.07 -8.81 11.41
C TRP A 90 -9.06 -7.91 10.67
N ILE A 91 -9.64 -6.96 11.41
CA ILE A 91 -10.51 -5.92 10.88
C ILE A 91 -10.11 -4.56 11.45
N ALA A 92 -10.02 -3.54 10.60
CA ALA A 92 -9.83 -2.15 10.99
C ALA A 92 -11.20 -1.50 11.19
N ILE A 93 -11.42 -0.84 12.32
CA ILE A 93 -12.64 -0.10 12.64
C ILE A 93 -12.27 1.28 13.15
N SER A 94 -13.00 2.31 12.67
CA SER A 94 -12.79 3.68 13.09
C SER A 94 -14.15 4.38 13.26
N CYS A 95 -14.36 5.01 14.40
CA CYS A 95 -15.50 5.87 14.63
C CYS A 95 -15.05 7.34 14.67
N ARG A 96 -15.51 8.14 13.73
CA ARG A 96 -15.16 9.55 13.58
C ARG A 96 -15.73 10.42 14.69
N ASP A 97 -16.93 10.05 15.16
CA ASP A 97 -17.75 10.81 16.08
C ASP A 97 -18.68 9.91 16.91
N ASP A 98 -19.63 10.53 17.60
CA ASP A 98 -20.60 9.82 18.43
C ASP A 98 -21.73 9.17 17.59
N GLU A 99 -22.00 9.65 16.37
CA GLU A 99 -22.97 9.05 15.46
C GLU A 99 -22.47 7.70 14.96
N ASP A 100 -21.23 7.65 14.50
CA ASP A 100 -20.57 6.40 14.11
C ASP A 100 -20.54 5.38 15.26
N TRP A 101 -20.23 5.86 16.49
CA TRP A 101 -20.22 4.97 17.65
C TRP A 101 -21.61 4.43 17.98
N ASN A 102 -22.65 5.28 17.98
CA ASN A 102 -24.01 4.84 18.27
C ASN A 102 -24.50 3.81 17.25
N ALA A 103 -24.25 4.04 15.95
CA ALA A 103 -24.57 3.08 14.90
C ALA A 103 -23.83 1.74 15.08
N LEU A 104 -22.55 1.79 15.43
CA LEU A 104 -21.76 0.59 15.71
C LEU A 104 -22.27 -0.12 16.98
N ALA A 105 -22.60 0.60 18.05
CA ALA A 105 -23.13 0.05 19.29
C ALA A 105 -24.46 -0.69 19.09
N ASP A 106 -25.32 -0.17 18.20
CA ASP A 106 -26.56 -0.81 17.80
C ASP A 106 -26.34 -2.15 17.08
N VAL A 107 -25.26 -2.28 16.33
CA VAL A 107 -24.85 -3.55 15.70
C VAL A 107 -24.22 -4.50 16.72
N ILE A 108 -23.38 -3.98 17.63
CA ILE A 108 -22.73 -4.77 18.68
C ILE A 108 -23.74 -5.40 19.63
N GLN A 109 -24.77 -4.68 20.02
CA GLN A 109 -25.87 -5.14 20.92
C GLN A 109 -25.37 -5.73 22.26
N GLN A 110 -24.27 -5.21 22.79
CA GLN A 110 -23.70 -5.64 24.07
C GLN A 110 -23.88 -4.56 25.14
N THR A 111 -24.09 -4.98 26.38
CA THR A 111 -24.34 -4.04 27.49
C THR A 111 -23.16 -3.14 27.81
N TRP A 112 -21.94 -3.57 27.50
CA TRP A 112 -20.72 -2.79 27.76
C TRP A 112 -20.62 -1.53 26.89
N THR A 113 -21.32 -1.46 25.72
CA THR A 113 -21.29 -0.28 24.84
C THR A 113 -21.79 0.99 25.55
N SER A 114 -22.67 0.82 26.53
CA SER A 114 -23.20 1.95 27.33
C SER A 114 -22.18 2.69 28.19
N LYS A 115 -20.99 2.12 28.38
CA LYS A 115 -19.87 2.76 29.10
C LYS A 115 -19.10 3.79 28.27
N TYR A 116 -19.34 3.83 26.95
CA TYR A 116 -18.53 4.56 25.98
C TYR A 116 -19.35 5.49 25.08
N ARG A 117 -20.34 6.17 25.66
CA ARG A 117 -21.34 6.93 24.89
C ARG A 117 -20.79 8.16 24.20
N SER A 118 -19.87 8.87 24.85
CA SER A 118 -19.23 10.07 24.30
C SER A 118 -17.82 9.79 23.85
N LEU A 119 -17.32 10.61 22.92
CA LEU A 119 -15.93 10.55 22.47
C LEU A 119 -14.94 10.68 23.62
N SER A 120 -15.22 11.57 24.60
CA SER A 120 -14.40 11.73 25.79
C SER A 120 -14.28 10.43 26.60
N GLU A 121 -15.42 9.77 26.88
CA GLU A 121 -15.44 8.49 27.59
C GLU A 121 -14.64 7.42 26.84
N ARG A 122 -14.75 7.38 25.51
CA ARG A 122 -14.02 6.42 24.68
C ARG A 122 -12.51 6.69 24.71
N ILE A 123 -12.08 7.96 24.63
CA ILE A 123 -10.67 8.34 24.69
C ILE A 123 -10.07 8.04 26.06
N GLU A 124 -10.78 8.38 27.16
CA GLU A 124 -10.32 8.11 28.52
C GLU A 124 -10.19 6.61 28.82
N ASN A 125 -10.99 5.78 28.17
CA ASN A 125 -11.06 4.34 28.41
C ASN A 125 -10.66 3.51 27.18
N GLN A 126 -9.76 4.03 26.32
CA GLN A 126 -9.39 3.38 25.04
C GLN A 126 -8.91 1.93 25.22
N ASP A 127 -8.10 1.64 26.24
CA ASP A 127 -7.60 0.28 26.48
C ASP A 127 -8.71 -0.72 26.77
N ALA A 128 -9.68 -0.31 27.60
CA ALA A 128 -10.83 -1.14 27.94
C ALA A 128 -11.77 -1.30 26.73
N LEU A 129 -11.99 -0.24 25.97
CA LEU A 129 -12.77 -0.28 24.74
C LEU A 129 -12.15 -1.20 23.68
N ASP A 130 -10.85 -1.09 23.47
CA ASP A 130 -10.10 -1.95 22.51
C ASP A 130 -10.18 -3.43 22.93
N GLN A 131 -10.15 -3.71 24.24
CA GLN A 131 -10.32 -5.06 24.78
C GLN A 131 -11.75 -5.59 24.54
N ASP A 132 -12.77 -4.80 24.87
CA ASP A 132 -14.18 -5.17 24.70
C ASP A 132 -14.48 -5.41 23.19
N LEU A 133 -13.98 -4.55 22.31
CA LEU A 133 -14.10 -4.72 20.85
C LEU A 133 -13.37 -5.96 20.35
N SER A 134 -12.14 -6.20 20.80
CA SER A 134 -11.38 -7.40 20.43
C SER A 134 -12.12 -8.69 20.82
N CYS A 135 -12.70 -8.73 22.01
CA CYS A 135 -13.52 -9.87 22.44
C CYS A 135 -14.76 -10.07 21.56
N TRP A 136 -15.39 -8.98 21.12
CA TRP A 136 -16.59 -9.05 20.29
C TRP A 136 -16.26 -9.47 18.87
N THR A 137 -15.19 -8.92 18.24
CA THR A 137 -14.82 -9.21 16.85
C THR A 137 -14.21 -10.59 16.66
N GLN A 138 -13.52 -11.13 17.68
CA GLN A 138 -12.73 -12.37 17.60
C GLN A 138 -13.57 -13.61 17.17
N SER A 139 -14.87 -13.61 17.41
CA SER A 139 -15.75 -14.71 17.00
C SER A 139 -16.34 -14.56 15.60
N GLN A 140 -16.11 -13.45 14.91
CA GLN A 140 -16.77 -13.06 13.68
C GLN A 140 -15.88 -13.18 12.45
N ASN A 141 -16.46 -13.49 11.28
CA ASN A 141 -15.74 -13.46 10.02
C ASN A 141 -15.49 -12.00 9.59
N LYS A 142 -14.24 -11.68 9.20
CA LYS A 142 -13.82 -10.30 8.86
C LYS A 142 -14.61 -9.69 7.69
N PHE A 143 -14.97 -10.49 6.67
CA PHE A 143 -15.68 -9.99 5.48
C PHE A 143 -17.17 -9.81 5.72
N GLU A 144 -17.79 -10.73 6.49
CA GLU A 144 -19.18 -10.60 6.92
C GLU A 144 -19.34 -9.38 7.83
N LEU A 145 -18.42 -9.22 8.79
CA LEU A 145 -18.41 -8.09 9.71
C LEU A 145 -18.15 -6.77 8.98
N GLN A 146 -17.23 -6.75 8.02
CA GLN A 146 -17.00 -5.59 7.15
C GLN A 146 -18.30 -5.20 6.41
N SER A 147 -18.98 -6.16 5.81
CA SER A 147 -20.20 -5.92 5.06
C SER A 147 -21.31 -5.35 5.97
N LEU A 148 -21.44 -5.90 7.16
CA LEU A 148 -22.40 -5.46 8.17
C LEU A 148 -22.12 -4.02 8.63
N ILE A 149 -20.89 -3.71 9.06
CA ILE A 149 -20.52 -2.37 9.55
C ILE A 149 -20.54 -1.34 8.41
N ARG A 150 -20.15 -1.72 7.19
CA ARG A 150 -20.21 -0.84 6.03
C ARG A 150 -21.64 -0.44 5.67
N SER A 151 -22.62 -1.33 5.89
CA SER A 151 -24.04 -1.04 5.63
C SER A 151 -24.63 0.07 6.51
N ILE A 152 -23.97 0.39 7.62
CA ILE A 152 -24.31 1.50 8.53
C ILE A 152 -23.37 2.70 8.39
N GLU A 153 -22.58 2.75 7.31
CA GLU A 153 -21.67 3.85 6.92
C GLU A 153 -20.55 4.17 7.94
N VAL A 154 -20.28 3.28 8.88
CA VAL A 154 -19.11 3.38 9.78
C VAL A 154 -17.85 2.92 9.03
N PRO A 155 -16.74 3.68 9.09
CA PRO A 155 -15.49 3.31 8.46
C PRO A 155 -14.95 1.97 8.96
N VAL A 156 -14.83 1.02 8.04
CA VAL A 156 -14.40 -0.36 8.34
C VAL A 156 -13.69 -0.96 7.13
N SER A 157 -12.68 -1.78 7.39
CA SER A 157 -12.04 -2.61 6.34
C SER A 157 -11.49 -3.89 6.95
N ALA A 158 -11.77 -5.03 6.31
CA ALA A 158 -11.04 -6.25 6.59
C ALA A 158 -9.56 -6.06 6.23
N VAL A 159 -8.66 -6.55 7.06
CA VAL A 159 -7.24 -6.59 6.73
C VAL A 159 -7.02 -7.77 5.77
N HIS A 160 -6.65 -7.47 4.54
CA HIS A 160 -6.49 -8.46 3.49
C HIS A 160 -5.10 -9.10 3.55
N LYS A 161 -5.06 -10.41 3.46
CA LYS A 161 -3.84 -11.15 3.11
C LYS A 161 -3.56 -11.01 1.61
N PRO A 162 -2.33 -11.25 1.13
CA PRO A 162 -2.05 -11.25 -0.31
C PRO A 162 -3.01 -12.15 -1.11
N GLN A 163 -3.34 -13.32 -0.58
CA GLN A 163 -4.29 -14.24 -1.20
C GLN A 163 -5.69 -13.61 -1.36
N ASP A 164 -6.20 -12.94 -0.34
CA ASP A 164 -7.50 -12.26 -0.39
C ASP A 164 -7.52 -11.21 -1.52
N ARG A 165 -6.42 -10.44 -1.66
CA ARG A 165 -6.28 -9.42 -2.70
C ARG A 165 -6.23 -10.00 -4.11
N ILE A 166 -5.55 -11.11 -4.29
CA ILE A 166 -5.32 -11.72 -5.61
C ILE A 166 -6.50 -12.56 -6.06
N GLU A 167 -7.14 -13.30 -5.13
CA GLU A 167 -8.13 -14.32 -5.50
C GLU A 167 -9.58 -13.89 -5.31
N THR A 168 -9.86 -12.98 -4.35
CA THR A 168 -11.25 -12.70 -3.94
C THR A 168 -11.64 -11.22 -3.98
N ASP A 169 -10.68 -10.31 -4.06
CA ASP A 169 -10.96 -8.87 -4.08
C ASP A 169 -11.31 -8.40 -5.51
N SER A 170 -12.61 -8.31 -5.80
CA SER A 170 -13.11 -7.85 -7.10
C SER A 170 -12.63 -6.43 -7.47
N SER A 171 -12.23 -5.60 -6.52
CA SER A 171 -11.70 -4.27 -6.83
C SER A 171 -10.35 -4.35 -7.54
N THR A 172 -9.50 -5.31 -7.19
CA THR A 172 -8.21 -5.53 -7.85
C THR A 172 -8.36 -6.21 -9.20
N GLU A 173 -9.33 -7.10 -9.34
CA GLU A 173 -9.65 -7.77 -10.61
C GLU A 173 -10.15 -6.75 -11.64
N ASN A 174 -11.07 -5.87 -11.28
CA ASN A 174 -11.61 -4.84 -12.15
C ASN A 174 -10.56 -3.86 -12.67
N PHE A 175 -9.47 -3.66 -11.93
CA PHE A 175 -8.32 -2.83 -12.33
C PHE A 175 -7.19 -3.64 -12.99
N HIS A 176 -7.38 -4.93 -13.25
CA HIS A 176 -6.38 -5.80 -13.88
C HIS A 176 -5.01 -5.78 -13.17
N LEU A 177 -5.01 -5.67 -11.83
CA LEU A 177 -3.78 -5.56 -11.05
C LEU A 177 -2.96 -6.85 -11.00
N TRP A 178 -3.54 -7.98 -11.39
CA TRP A 178 -2.91 -9.31 -11.32
C TRP A 178 -3.00 -10.02 -12.67
N PRO A 179 -2.37 -9.49 -13.75
CA PRO A 179 -2.39 -10.16 -15.05
C PRO A 179 -1.65 -11.49 -14.99
N THR A 180 -2.14 -12.46 -15.73
CA THR A 180 -1.45 -13.73 -15.97
C THR A 180 -0.60 -13.59 -17.21
N VAL A 181 0.69 -13.93 -17.10
CA VAL A 181 1.66 -13.93 -18.18
C VAL A 181 2.34 -15.28 -18.30
N THR A 182 2.88 -15.60 -19.49
CA THR A 182 3.65 -16.82 -19.68
C THR A 182 5.14 -16.54 -19.47
N HIS A 183 5.74 -17.23 -18.52
CA HIS A 183 7.19 -17.24 -18.30
C HIS A 183 7.81 -18.45 -19.00
N SER A 184 8.97 -18.28 -19.62
CA SER A 184 9.60 -19.33 -20.48
C SER A 184 9.91 -20.63 -19.73
N GLU A 185 10.26 -20.58 -18.43
CA GLU A 185 10.66 -21.73 -17.63
C GLU A 185 9.53 -22.29 -16.74
N ILE A 186 8.68 -21.43 -16.17
CA ILE A 186 7.71 -21.84 -15.13
C ILE A 186 6.26 -21.77 -15.61
N GLY A 187 6.01 -21.42 -16.87
CA GLY A 187 4.66 -21.37 -17.46
C GLY A 187 3.84 -20.16 -17.02
N GLU A 188 2.55 -20.33 -16.83
CA GLU A 188 1.64 -19.24 -16.47
C GLU A 188 1.85 -18.79 -15.02
N VAL A 189 2.08 -17.50 -14.84
CA VAL A 189 2.25 -16.86 -13.53
C VAL A 189 1.44 -15.57 -13.45
N ARG A 190 0.92 -15.26 -12.28
CA ARG A 190 0.37 -13.94 -11.97
C ARG A 190 1.48 -13.00 -11.54
N VAL A 191 1.44 -11.79 -12.05
CA VAL A 191 2.41 -10.73 -11.75
C VAL A 191 1.71 -9.44 -11.38
N ASP A 192 2.44 -8.49 -10.78
CA ASP A 192 1.91 -7.18 -10.47
C ASP A 192 1.70 -6.38 -11.76
N GLY A 193 0.48 -5.91 -12.00
CA GLY A 193 0.15 -4.97 -13.06
C GLY A 193 0.43 -3.52 -12.66
N ASN A 194 0.40 -2.63 -13.64
CA ASN A 194 0.48 -1.20 -13.37
C ASN A 194 -0.89 -0.67 -12.91
N PRO A 195 -0.98 0.02 -11.76
CA PRO A 195 -2.25 0.58 -11.29
C PRO A 195 -2.71 1.83 -12.05
N VAL A 196 -1.90 2.34 -13.00
CA VAL A 196 -2.24 3.52 -13.81
C VAL A 196 -2.70 3.06 -15.20
N HIS A 197 -3.91 3.48 -15.59
CA HIS A 197 -4.49 3.19 -16.91
C HIS A 197 -4.61 4.46 -17.74
N PHE A 198 -4.27 4.35 -19.03
CA PHE A 198 -4.34 5.44 -20.00
C PHE A 198 -5.37 5.11 -21.07
N SER A 199 -6.26 6.05 -21.38
CA SER A 199 -7.32 5.84 -22.38
C SER A 199 -6.81 5.59 -23.80
N GLU A 200 -5.63 6.15 -24.14
CA GLU A 200 -5.08 6.12 -25.50
C GLU A 200 -3.79 5.30 -25.63
N SER A 201 -3.09 5.06 -24.53
CA SER A 201 -1.76 4.43 -24.54
C SER A 201 -1.53 3.54 -23.33
N ASP A 202 -2.52 2.69 -23.05
CA ASP A 202 -2.44 1.81 -21.88
C ASP A 202 -1.31 0.79 -22.00
N TRP A 203 -0.81 0.37 -20.87
CA TRP A 203 0.25 -0.63 -20.78
C TRP A 203 -0.24 -2.02 -21.19
N GLN A 204 0.66 -2.82 -21.71
CA GLN A 204 0.45 -4.22 -22.00
C GLN A 204 1.59 -5.04 -21.44
N MET A 205 1.26 -6.19 -20.87
CA MET A 205 2.21 -7.13 -20.32
C MET A 205 2.08 -8.45 -21.09
N ASN A 206 3.00 -8.67 -22.05
CA ASN A 206 2.88 -9.74 -23.02
C ASN A 206 3.74 -10.97 -22.66
N SER A 207 4.64 -10.86 -21.70
CA SER A 207 5.53 -11.94 -21.28
C SER A 207 5.87 -11.84 -19.80
N GLY A 208 6.29 -12.93 -19.18
CA GLY A 208 6.88 -12.95 -17.86
C GLY A 208 8.25 -12.28 -17.82
N ALA A 209 8.85 -12.24 -16.64
CA ALA A 209 10.23 -11.76 -16.47
C ALA A 209 11.19 -12.59 -17.33
N PRO A 210 12.21 -11.98 -17.94
CA PRO A 210 13.18 -12.72 -18.75
C PRO A 210 14.08 -13.60 -17.87
N CYS A 211 14.48 -14.75 -18.39
CA CYS A 211 15.57 -15.54 -17.80
C CYS A 211 16.91 -14.82 -17.96
N LEU A 212 17.89 -15.22 -17.13
CA LEU A 212 19.23 -14.61 -17.19
C LEU A 212 19.83 -14.72 -18.58
N GLY A 213 20.12 -13.59 -19.22
CA GLY A 213 20.70 -13.51 -20.56
C GLY A 213 19.76 -13.85 -21.71
N GLU A 214 18.46 -13.99 -21.47
CA GLU A 214 17.45 -14.31 -22.51
C GLU A 214 17.45 -13.27 -23.64
N ASP A 215 17.56 -11.99 -23.32
CA ASP A 215 17.58 -10.90 -24.29
C ASP A 215 18.98 -10.53 -24.82
N ASN A 216 20.04 -11.27 -24.47
CA ASN A 216 21.42 -10.90 -24.87
C ASN A 216 21.60 -10.76 -26.37
N GLU A 217 21.04 -11.67 -27.16
CA GLU A 217 21.15 -11.56 -28.62
C GLU A 217 20.42 -10.34 -29.17
N LYS A 218 19.21 -10.08 -28.70
CA LYS A 218 18.42 -8.91 -29.08
C LYS A 218 19.12 -7.60 -28.71
N VAL A 219 19.67 -7.50 -27.49
CA VAL A 219 20.32 -6.27 -27.03
C VAL A 219 21.68 -6.08 -27.73
N PHE A 220 22.56 -7.09 -27.71
CA PHE A 220 23.94 -6.89 -28.18
C PHE A 220 24.08 -6.98 -29.71
N ILE A 221 23.33 -7.85 -30.38
CA ILE A 221 23.40 -7.99 -31.84
C ILE A 221 22.42 -7.04 -32.53
N GLU A 222 21.10 -7.15 -32.23
CA GLU A 222 20.11 -6.40 -33.00
C GLU A 222 20.12 -4.91 -32.67
N LEU A 223 20.22 -4.52 -31.38
CA LEU A 223 20.17 -3.13 -30.96
C LEU A 223 21.53 -2.43 -31.01
N LEU A 224 22.58 -3.09 -30.55
CA LEU A 224 23.95 -2.51 -30.48
C LEU A 224 24.83 -2.82 -31.71
N GLY A 225 24.43 -3.76 -32.58
CA GLY A 225 25.10 -4.09 -33.81
C GLY A 225 26.43 -4.89 -33.64
N LEU A 226 26.60 -5.57 -32.48
CA LEU A 226 27.75 -6.45 -32.30
C LEU A 226 27.62 -7.69 -33.18
N SER A 227 28.76 -8.28 -33.55
CA SER A 227 28.77 -9.55 -34.28
C SER A 227 28.46 -10.74 -33.34
N LYS A 228 28.07 -11.87 -33.92
CA LYS A 228 27.88 -13.12 -33.13
C LYS A 228 29.20 -13.58 -32.51
N GLU A 229 30.32 -13.35 -33.18
CA GLU A 229 31.66 -13.65 -32.70
C GLU A 229 32.03 -12.81 -31.47
N ASP A 230 31.66 -11.53 -31.46
CA ASP A 230 31.82 -10.65 -30.28
C ASP A 230 30.99 -11.17 -29.11
N LEU A 231 29.77 -11.55 -29.34
CA LEU A 231 28.88 -12.09 -28.27
C LEU A 231 29.45 -13.38 -27.67
N ILE A 232 29.96 -14.29 -28.51
CA ILE A 232 30.62 -15.53 -28.07
C ILE A 232 31.88 -15.20 -27.22
N THR A 233 32.63 -14.18 -27.65
CA THR A 233 33.85 -13.74 -26.93
C THR A 233 33.45 -13.17 -25.55
N LEU A 234 32.45 -12.28 -25.48
CA LEU A 234 31.99 -11.71 -24.22
C LEU A 234 31.47 -12.80 -23.25
N LYS A 235 30.75 -13.81 -23.75
CA LYS A 235 30.32 -14.97 -22.93
C LYS A 235 31.52 -15.78 -22.41
N ARG A 236 32.51 -16.04 -23.27
CA ARG A 236 33.74 -16.78 -22.88
C ARG A 236 34.56 -16.03 -21.84
N GLU A 237 34.58 -14.71 -21.92
CA GLU A 237 35.30 -13.84 -21.00
C GLU A 237 34.46 -13.49 -19.74
N GLN A 238 33.28 -14.07 -19.60
CA GLN A 238 32.37 -13.86 -18.48
C GLN A 238 31.99 -12.39 -18.24
N VAL A 239 31.90 -11.62 -19.31
CA VAL A 239 31.45 -10.22 -19.28
C VAL A 239 29.91 -10.16 -19.28
N ILE A 240 29.28 -11.14 -19.95
CA ILE A 240 27.80 -11.32 -20.03
C ILE A 240 27.41 -12.76 -19.83
#